data_eb584ada0215d53c28090a04adbd3521
#
_entry.id   eb584ada0215d53c28090a04adbd3521
#
_cell.length_a   1.000
_cell.length_b   1.000
_cell.length_c   1.000
_cell.angle_alpha   90.00
_cell.angle_beta   90.00
_cell.angle_gamma   90.00
#
_symmetry.space_group_name_H-M   'P 1'
#
loop_
_entity.id
_entity.type
_entity.pdbx_description
1 polymer ?
#
loop_
_entity_poly.entity_id
_entity_poly.type
_entity_poly.pdbx_seq_one_letter_code
_entity_poly.pdbx_strand_id
1 'polypeptide(L)'
;MAKEVRVVELNDAREYQRLIDGTEQSYGLKAGRVFLEPGQACGLHSTHDKEELLVILGGSGLLKTGDTGEQRISQGTVAYIPPQTEHDVHNDGASPLVYVFCVVPAQV
;
A
#
# COMPACT_ATOMS: atom_id res chain seq x y z
N MET A 1 15.04 -8.73 -22.45
CA MET A 1 16.16 -8.38 -21.56
C MET A 1 15.76 -8.69 -20.12
N ALA A 2 16.63 -9.33 -19.38
CA ALA A 2 16.35 -9.68 -17.98
C ALA A 2 16.33 -8.43 -17.11
N LYS A 3 15.44 -8.42 -16.13
CA LYS A 3 15.44 -7.40 -15.08
C LYS A 3 16.50 -7.73 -14.05
N GLU A 4 16.95 -6.74 -13.32
CA GLU A 4 18.01 -6.89 -12.35
C GLU A 4 17.45 -7.06 -10.94
N VAL A 5 18.20 -7.77 -10.09
CA VAL A 5 17.92 -7.78 -8.66
C VAL A 5 18.10 -6.35 -8.13
N ARG A 6 17.16 -5.91 -7.30
CA ARG A 6 17.16 -4.55 -6.79
C ARG A 6 16.92 -4.55 -5.29
N VAL A 7 17.78 -3.85 -4.58
CA VAL A 7 17.63 -3.64 -3.13
C VAL A 7 17.39 -2.15 -2.92
N VAL A 8 16.30 -1.82 -2.24
CA VAL A 8 15.93 -0.43 -2.00
C VAL A 8 15.83 -0.21 -0.50
N GLU A 9 16.55 0.76 0.02
CA GLU A 9 16.43 1.14 1.41
C GLU A 9 15.17 1.97 1.62
N LEU A 10 14.39 1.62 2.63
CA LEU A 10 13.26 2.45 3.03
C LEU A 10 13.81 3.66 3.79
N ASN A 11 13.41 4.86 3.37
CA ASN A 11 13.78 6.05 4.10
C ASN A 11 12.79 6.33 5.24
N ASP A 12 13.04 7.36 6.02
CA ASP A 12 12.17 7.78 7.10
C ASP A 12 11.51 9.15 6.81
N ALA A 13 11.46 9.53 5.54
CA ALA A 13 10.88 10.80 5.15
C ALA A 13 9.37 10.83 5.41
N ARG A 14 8.85 12.03 5.66
CA ARG A 14 7.44 12.24 5.94
C ARG A 14 6.67 12.44 4.64
N GLU A 15 6.96 11.59 3.65
CA GLU A 15 6.36 11.66 2.33
C GLU A 15 6.44 10.32 1.63
N TYR A 16 5.75 10.20 0.51
CA TYR A 16 5.74 8.99 -0.32
C TYR A 16 7.15 8.70 -0.87
N GLN A 17 7.52 7.42 -0.85
CA GLN A 17 8.74 6.95 -1.47
C GLN A 17 8.40 5.88 -2.51
N ARG A 18 8.74 6.13 -3.77
CA ARG A 18 8.63 5.10 -4.82
C ARG A 18 9.70 4.03 -4.58
N LEU A 19 9.31 2.77 -4.65
CA LEU A 19 10.23 1.65 -4.45
C LEU A 19 10.50 0.90 -5.76
N ILE A 20 9.45 0.43 -6.43
CA ILE A 20 9.52 -0.31 -7.69
C ILE A 20 8.48 0.30 -8.63
N ASP A 21 8.85 0.56 -9.88
CA ASP A 21 7.99 1.36 -10.77
C ASP A 21 6.92 0.55 -11.52
N GLY A 22 7.06 -0.77 -11.61
CA GLY A 22 6.05 -1.59 -12.26
C GLY A 22 6.20 -1.72 -13.78
N THR A 23 7.16 -1.00 -14.38
CA THR A 23 7.35 -1.02 -15.83
C THR A 23 8.79 -1.35 -16.21
N GLU A 24 9.71 -0.43 -15.97
CA GLU A 24 11.12 -0.61 -16.34
C GLU A 24 11.83 -1.58 -15.40
N GLN A 25 11.51 -1.53 -14.12
CA GLN A 25 12.22 -2.27 -13.08
C GLN A 25 11.63 -3.64 -12.80
N SER A 26 10.41 -3.91 -13.27
CA SER A 26 9.70 -5.15 -12.98
C SER A 26 8.75 -5.49 -14.11
N TYR A 27 8.11 -6.64 -14.00
CA TYR A 27 7.08 -7.10 -14.95
C TYR A 27 5.69 -6.85 -14.36
N GLY A 28 5.42 -5.59 -14.01
CA GLY A 28 4.11 -5.18 -13.50
C GLY A 28 4.02 -5.06 -11.98
N LEU A 29 5.02 -5.51 -11.24
CA LEU A 29 5.02 -5.32 -9.78
C LEU A 29 5.38 -3.88 -9.48
N LYS A 30 4.49 -3.19 -8.79
CA LYS A 30 4.69 -1.81 -8.35
C LYS A 30 4.66 -1.78 -6.83
N ALA A 31 5.57 -1.05 -6.23
CA ALA A 31 5.63 -0.92 -4.77
C ALA A 31 6.01 0.49 -4.37
N GLY A 32 5.50 0.91 -3.23
CA GLY A 32 5.80 2.20 -2.66
C GLY A 32 5.64 2.19 -1.15
N ARG A 33 6.31 3.13 -0.51
CA ARG A 33 6.17 3.37 0.92
C ARG A 33 5.30 4.61 1.11
N VAL A 34 4.21 4.45 1.84
CA VAL A 34 3.23 5.52 2.09
C VAL A 34 3.42 6.03 3.51
N PHE A 35 3.34 7.33 3.67
CA PHE A 35 3.41 8.00 4.96
C PHE A 35 2.15 8.85 5.11
N LEU A 36 1.37 8.58 6.16
CA LEU A 36 0.16 9.35 6.45
C LEU A 36 0.26 9.95 7.84
N GLU A 37 0.10 11.28 7.91
CA GLU A 37 -0.03 11.96 9.18
C GLU A 37 -1.36 11.62 9.84
N PRO A 38 -1.51 11.81 11.16
CA PRO A 38 -2.81 11.67 11.80
C PRO A 38 -3.88 12.49 11.06
N GLY A 39 -5.01 11.84 10.79
CA GLY A 39 -6.12 12.46 10.07
C GLY A 39 -6.05 12.38 8.56
N GLN A 40 -4.95 11.94 7.99
CA GLN A 40 -4.82 11.82 6.54
C GLN A 40 -5.34 10.47 6.03
N ALA A 41 -5.73 10.46 4.76
CA ALA A 41 -6.14 9.25 4.05
C ALA A 41 -5.41 9.20 2.71
N CYS A 42 -5.22 8.00 2.18
CA CYS A 42 -4.56 7.84 0.89
C CYS A 42 -5.48 8.19 -0.29
N GLY A 43 -6.79 8.11 -0.10
CA GLY A 43 -7.80 8.39 -1.12
C GLY A 43 -8.49 7.12 -1.60
N LEU A 44 -9.79 7.24 -1.85
CA LEU A 44 -10.59 6.11 -2.35
C LEU A 44 -10.17 5.77 -3.77
N HIS A 45 -9.87 4.49 -4.01
CA HIS A 45 -9.50 4.02 -5.34
C HIS A 45 -9.75 2.52 -5.43
N SER A 46 -9.72 1.98 -6.66
CA SER A 46 -9.95 0.56 -6.92
C SER A 46 -8.66 -0.13 -7.33
N THR A 47 -8.53 -1.41 -6.99
CA THR A 47 -7.44 -2.25 -7.49
C THR A 47 -7.60 -2.58 -8.97
N HIS A 48 -8.79 -2.45 -9.55
CA HIS A 48 -9.08 -2.79 -10.94
C HIS A 48 -8.66 -4.24 -11.24
N ASP A 49 -7.77 -4.44 -12.22
CA ASP A 49 -7.32 -5.78 -12.62
C ASP A 49 -6.08 -6.26 -11.87
N LYS A 50 -5.80 -5.64 -10.73
CA LYS A 50 -4.60 -5.96 -9.93
C LYS A 50 -5.01 -6.45 -8.56
N GLU A 51 -4.09 -7.11 -7.89
CA GLU A 51 -4.25 -7.42 -6.47
C GLU A 51 -3.16 -6.71 -5.68
N GLU A 52 -3.40 -6.46 -4.42
CA GLU A 52 -2.55 -5.60 -3.62
C GLU A 52 -2.27 -6.20 -2.26
N LEU A 53 -1.04 -6.05 -1.78
CA LEU A 53 -0.64 -6.40 -0.43
C LEU A 53 -0.16 -5.14 0.28
N LEU A 54 -0.63 -4.93 1.50
CA LEU A 54 -0.12 -3.89 2.38
C LEU A 54 0.69 -4.53 3.50
N VAL A 55 1.86 -3.96 3.79
CA VAL A 55 2.70 -4.37 4.92
C VAL A 55 2.84 -3.17 5.83
N ILE A 56 2.30 -3.26 7.05
CA ILE A 56 2.21 -2.12 7.95
C ILE A 56 3.47 -2.07 8.80
N LEU A 57 4.24 -0.99 8.64
CA LEU A 57 5.54 -0.82 9.28
C LEU A 57 5.46 -0.05 10.58
N GLY A 58 4.51 0.86 10.71
CA GLY A 58 4.36 1.66 11.93
C GLY A 58 3.00 2.30 12.01
N GLY A 59 2.54 2.52 13.24
CA GLY A 59 1.27 3.18 13.48
C GLY A 59 0.09 2.22 13.40
N SER A 60 -1.09 2.80 13.29
CA SER A 60 -2.37 2.09 13.25
C SER A 60 -3.36 2.91 12.43
N GLY A 61 -4.27 2.23 11.76
CA GLY A 61 -5.27 2.91 10.96
C GLY A 61 -6.42 1.99 10.59
N LEU A 62 -7.25 2.48 9.66
CA LEU A 62 -8.40 1.75 9.16
C LEU A 62 -8.25 1.51 7.66
N LEU A 63 -8.44 0.26 7.26
CA LEU A 63 -8.60 -0.09 5.85
C LEU A 63 -10.11 -0.17 5.59
N LYS A 64 -10.60 0.76 4.78
CA LYS A 64 -12.02 0.83 4.42
C LYS A 64 -12.20 0.23 3.03
N THR A 65 -13.18 -0.66 2.88
CA THR A 65 -13.44 -1.33 1.62
C THR A 65 -14.88 -1.13 1.19
N GLY A 66 -15.07 -0.33 0.15
CA GLY A 66 -16.39 -0.06 -0.40
C GLY A 66 -17.35 0.48 0.64
N ASP A 67 -18.56 -0.04 0.62
CA ASP A 67 -19.60 0.28 1.59
C ASP A 67 -19.77 -0.80 2.66
N THR A 68 -18.90 -1.81 2.68
CA THR A 68 -19.14 -3.04 3.43
C THR A 68 -18.28 -3.21 4.65
N GLY A 69 -17.28 -2.36 4.89
CA GLY A 69 -16.56 -2.61 6.10
C GLY A 69 -15.28 -1.84 6.32
N GLU A 70 -14.83 -1.98 7.54
CA GLU A 70 -13.57 -1.43 8.00
C GLU A 70 -12.82 -2.51 8.74
N GLN A 71 -11.52 -2.57 8.53
CA GLN A 71 -10.66 -3.46 9.29
C GLN A 71 -9.51 -2.66 9.85
N ARG A 72 -9.13 -2.96 11.08
CA ARG A 72 -8.00 -2.31 11.73
C ARG A 72 -6.71 -2.86 11.15
N ILE A 73 -5.79 -1.96 10.76
CA ILE A 73 -4.42 -2.31 10.39
C ILE A 73 -3.47 -1.64 11.39
N SER A 74 -2.37 -2.32 11.69
CA SER A 74 -1.41 -1.81 12.67
C SER A 74 -0.02 -2.38 12.39
N GLN A 75 0.98 -1.80 13.03
CA GLN A 75 2.36 -2.27 12.91
C GLN A 75 2.43 -3.79 13.09
N GLY A 76 3.11 -4.46 12.16
CA GLY A 76 3.29 -5.91 12.21
C GLY A 76 2.15 -6.72 11.59
N THR A 77 1.20 -6.06 10.93
CA THR A 77 0.13 -6.76 10.21
C THR A 77 0.30 -6.59 8.70
N VAL A 78 -0.32 -7.47 7.94
CA VAL A 78 -0.43 -7.35 6.49
C VAL A 78 -1.90 -7.40 6.11
N ALA A 79 -2.22 -6.79 4.96
CA ALA A 79 -3.58 -6.81 4.42
C ALA A 79 -3.54 -7.19 2.96
N TYR A 80 -4.50 -8.00 2.53
CA TYR A 80 -4.65 -8.38 1.14
C TYR A 80 -5.92 -7.74 0.57
N ILE A 81 -5.81 -7.14 -0.61
CA ILE A 81 -6.93 -6.52 -1.30
C ILE A 81 -7.08 -7.17 -2.67
N PRO A 82 -8.21 -7.86 -2.92
CA PRO A 82 -8.42 -8.55 -4.20
C PRO A 82 -8.68 -7.56 -5.34
N PRO A 83 -8.69 -8.04 -6.58
CA PRO A 83 -9.06 -7.20 -7.72
C PRO A 83 -10.48 -6.64 -7.60
N GLN A 84 -10.75 -5.58 -8.35
CA GLN A 84 -12.06 -4.92 -8.45
C GLN A 84 -12.62 -4.51 -7.10
N THR A 85 -11.75 -3.98 -6.22
CA THR A 85 -12.12 -3.62 -4.86
C THR A 85 -11.79 -2.16 -4.60
N GLU A 86 -12.82 -1.36 -4.36
CA GLU A 86 -12.62 0.01 -3.89
C GLU A 86 -12.17 -0.01 -2.44
N HIS A 87 -11.15 0.77 -2.13
CA HIS A 87 -10.60 0.81 -0.79
C HIS A 87 -9.91 2.15 -0.51
N ASP A 88 -9.71 2.41 0.76
CA ASP A 88 -9.03 3.61 1.25
C ASP A 88 -8.34 3.25 2.56
N VAL A 89 -7.22 3.90 2.84
CA VAL A 89 -6.51 3.75 4.11
C VAL A 89 -6.58 5.08 4.84
N HIS A 90 -7.07 5.05 6.08
CA HIS A 90 -7.21 6.22 6.92
C HIS A 90 -6.33 6.10 8.14
N ASN A 91 -5.55 7.13 8.44
CA ASN A 91 -4.86 7.23 9.72
C ASN A 91 -5.79 7.91 10.73
N ASP A 92 -6.44 7.09 11.55
CA ASP A 92 -7.33 7.58 12.61
C ASP A 92 -6.63 7.64 13.97
N GLY A 93 -5.32 7.42 13.99
CA GLY A 93 -4.55 7.42 15.23
C GLY A 93 -3.90 8.76 15.54
N ALA A 94 -3.06 8.75 16.57
CA ALA A 94 -2.34 9.95 17.03
C ALA A 94 -0.89 9.98 16.56
N SER A 95 -0.42 8.95 15.87
CA SER A 95 0.95 8.82 15.36
C SER A 95 0.92 8.58 13.86
N PRO A 96 2.04 8.83 13.15
CA PRO A 96 2.10 8.53 11.72
C PRO A 96 1.82 7.06 11.42
N LEU A 97 1.13 6.82 10.31
CA LEU A 97 0.89 5.49 9.76
C LEU A 97 1.82 5.31 8.56
N VAL A 98 2.65 4.27 8.60
CA VAL A 98 3.63 4.00 7.55
C VAL A 98 3.42 2.57 7.06
N TYR A 99 3.31 2.40 5.76
CA TYR A 99 3.16 1.07 5.19
C TYR A 99 3.76 1.01 3.79
N VAL A 100 4.10 -0.21 3.39
CA VAL A 100 4.51 -0.50 2.02
C VAL A 100 3.35 -1.20 1.33
N PHE A 101 3.00 -0.73 0.14
CA PHE A 101 2.08 -1.46 -0.72
C PHE A 101 2.85 -2.15 -1.83
N CYS A 102 2.31 -3.26 -2.28
CA CYS A 102 2.81 -4.00 -3.42
C CYS A 102 1.62 -4.39 -4.28
N VAL A 103 1.62 -3.99 -5.54
CA VAL A 103 0.52 -4.21 -6.47
C VAL A 103 1.05 -5.02 -7.64
N VAL A 104 0.32 -6.08 -8.01
CA VAL A 104 0.70 -6.92 -9.15
C VAL A 104 -0.52 -7.16 -10.04
N PRO A 105 -0.33 -7.35 -11.35
CA PRO A 105 -1.41 -7.77 -12.21
C PRO A 105 -1.99 -9.10 -11.75
N ALA A 106 -3.30 -9.24 -11.85
CA ALA A 106 -4.00 -10.47 -11.46
C ALA A 106 -4.77 -11.00 -12.65
N GLN A 107 -4.79 -12.33 -12.77
CA GLN A 107 -5.62 -13.00 -13.75
C GLN A 107 -6.84 -13.58 -13.04
N VAL A 108 -7.97 -13.00 -13.28
CA VAL A 108 -9.23 -13.40 -12.64
C VAL A 108 -10.29 -13.67 -13.68
#